data_0c9738a9c536c6d781ea4a439264b651
#
_entry.id   0c9738a9c536c6d781ea4a439264b651
#
_cell.length_a   1.000
_cell.length_b   1.000
_cell.length_c   1.000
_cell.angle_alpha   90.00
_cell.angle_beta   90.00
_cell.angle_gamma   90.00
#
_symmetry.space_group_name_H-M   'P 1'
#
loop_
_entity.id
_entity.type
_entity.pdbx_description
1 polymer ?
#
loop_
_entity_poly.entity_id
_entity_poly.type
_entity_poly.pdbx_seq_one_letter_code
_entity_poly.pdbx_strand_id
1 'polypeptide(L)'
;MKTLLSLSLFFAIISAALAKPTRVLVWDERQPRQAEAYDNWLGNEIAQRLKASASDLELRSVALDDPEQGLSDDNLNWAEVVIWWGHVRQGEVTEANVKRITDRVLAGELAFIALHSAHWARPFMAAMNWRAQEDARIHFTRTLPGKLVTYTTVAPPKPQTVPAHGSLLTPATFAWMKSKTSFEAIVHLPWCCFPDYRPDGKPSTLTVKSSGHPIVAGLPEKIIVPQTEMYNEPFHVPAPDEVIFEETWELGERFRSGMVWRIGKGRVFYFRPGHEQYPVFKQPEMITILANASRWLGAK
;
A
#
# COMPACT_ATOMS: atom_id res chain seq x y z
N MET A 1 -1.91 -39.68 -65.88
CA MET A 1 -1.30 -39.67 -64.56
C MET A 1 -1.71 -38.40 -63.89
N LYS A 2 -2.60 -38.49 -62.90
CA LYS A 2 -3.04 -37.33 -62.12
C LYS A 2 -2.40 -37.45 -60.74
N THR A 3 -1.50 -36.52 -60.40
CA THR A 3 -0.80 -36.47 -59.14
C THR A 3 -1.69 -35.71 -58.15
N LEU A 4 -2.17 -36.40 -57.11
CA LEU A 4 -2.86 -35.75 -55.96
C LEU A 4 -1.80 -35.19 -55.01
N LEU A 5 -1.82 -33.86 -54.79
CA LEU A 5 -1.06 -33.21 -53.73
C LEU A 5 -1.91 -33.26 -52.44
N SER A 6 -1.45 -34.04 -51.47
CA SER A 6 -2.04 -34.03 -50.08
C SER A 6 -1.50 -32.84 -49.31
N LEU A 7 -2.37 -31.88 -48.99
CA LEU A 7 -2.04 -30.75 -48.15
C LEU A 7 -2.32 -31.15 -46.68
N SER A 8 -1.25 -31.47 -45.93
CA SER A 8 -1.35 -31.77 -44.50
C SER A 8 -1.39 -30.46 -43.71
N LEU A 9 -2.56 -30.16 -43.14
CA LEU A 9 -2.77 -29.01 -42.27
C LEU A 9 -2.25 -29.35 -40.87
N PHE A 10 -1.10 -28.78 -40.46
CA PHE A 10 -0.58 -28.87 -39.11
C PHE A 10 -1.35 -27.86 -38.22
N PHE A 11 -2.24 -28.34 -37.39
CA PHE A 11 -2.82 -27.55 -36.29
C PHE A 11 -1.78 -27.45 -35.16
N ALA A 12 -1.09 -26.32 -35.04
CA ALA A 12 -0.31 -25.99 -33.87
C ALA A 12 -1.28 -25.65 -32.73
N ILE A 13 -1.47 -26.57 -31.80
CA ILE A 13 -2.18 -26.29 -30.53
C ILE A 13 -1.22 -25.45 -29.71
N ILE A 14 -1.44 -24.10 -29.69
CA ILE A 14 -0.79 -23.20 -28.77
C ILE A 14 -1.45 -23.48 -27.39
N SER A 15 -0.81 -24.32 -26.60
CA SER A 15 -1.16 -24.47 -25.18
C SER A 15 -0.77 -23.17 -24.47
N ALA A 16 -1.72 -22.26 -24.29
CA ALA A 16 -1.53 -21.13 -23.40
C ALA A 16 -1.36 -21.71 -22.00
N ALA A 17 -0.14 -21.72 -21.49
CA ALA A 17 0.10 -22.01 -20.08
C ALA A 17 -0.73 -21.01 -19.28
N LEU A 18 -1.75 -21.48 -18.56
CA LEU A 18 -2.51 -20.65 -17.64
C LEU A 18 -1.53 -20.07 -16.63
N ALA A 19 -1.41 -18.75 -16.63
CA ALA A 19 -0.58 -18.06 -15.65
C ALA A 19 -1.03 -18.48 -14.24
N LYS A 20 -0.07 -18.78 -13.37
CA LYS A 20 -0.38 -19.12 -11.98
C LYS A 20 -1.15 -17.97 -11.32
N PRO A 21 -2.25 -18.22 -10.59
CA PRO A 21 -2.99 -17.18 -9.91
C PRO A 21 -2.12 -16.45 -8.88
N THR A 22 -2.28 -15.13 -8.79
CA THR A 22 -1.63 -14.32 -7.74
C THR A 22 -2.28 -14.60 -6.39
N ARG A 23 -1.48 -14.92 -5.39
CA ARG A 23 -1.94 -15.30 -4.05
C ARG A 23 -2.00 -14.07 -3.15
N VAL A 24 -3.22 -13.73 -2.72
CA VAL A 24 -3.53 -12.51 -1.96
C VAL A 24 -4.05 -12.87 -0.58
N LEU A 25 -3.36 -12.40 0.46
CA LEU A 25 -3.78 -12.48 1.85
C LEU A 25 -4.48 -11.18 2.22
N VAL A 26 -5.75 -11.21 2.58
CA VAL A 26 -6.48 -10.06 3.11
C VAL A 26 -6.45 -10.13 4.63
N TRP A 27 -5.78 -9.18 5.27
CA TRP A 27 -5.69 -9.06 6.71
C TRP A 27 -6.60 -7.95 7.22
N ASP A 28 -7.35 -8.21 8.29
CA ASP A 28 -8.32 -7.29 8.88
C ASP A 28 -8.24 -7.33 10.42
N GLU A 29 -8.23 -6.18 11.07
CA GLU A 29 -8.26 -6.13 12.54
C GLU A 29 -9.60 -6.52 13.16
N ARG A 30 -10.68 -6.58 12.38
CA ARG A 30 -12.06 -6.93 12.78
C ARG A 30 -12.57 -6.12 13.97
N GLN A 31 -12.61 -4.80 13.83
CA GLN A 31 -13.21 -3.97 14.87
C GLN A 31 -14.75 -3.91 14.72
N PRO A 32 -15.50 -3.78 15.86
CA PRO A 32 -16.97 -3.95 15.86
C PRO A 32 -17.75 -2.98 14.97
N ARG A 33 -17.26 -1.76 14.76
CA ARG A 33 -17.94 -0.75 13.93
C ARG A 33 -18.03 -1.11 12.44
N GLN A 34 -17.26 -2.09 11.99
CA GLN A 34 -17.39 -2.63 10.64
C GLN A 34 -18.82 -3.15 10.36
N ALA A 35 -19.54 -3.60 11.38
CA ALA A 35 -20.93 -4.05 11.25
C ALA A 35 -21.91 -2.94 10.80
N GLU A 36 -21.52 -1.66 10.87
CA GLU A 36 -22.33 -0.55 10.37
C GLU A 36 -22.41 -0.56 8.81
N ALA A 37 -21.40 -1.12 8.13
CA ALA A 37 -21.32 -1.12 6.67
C ALA A 37 -21.13 -2.50 6.04
N TYR A 38 -20.65 -3.50 6.79
CA TYR A 38 -20.27 -4.83 6.29
C TYR A 38 -20.86 -5.94 7.15
N ASP A 39 -21.63 -6.84 6.54
CA ASP A 39 -22.36 -7.91 7.25
C ASP A 39 -21.42 -8.99 7.82
N ASN A 40 -20.26 -9.19 7.19
CA ASN A 40 -19.29 -10.22 7.57
C ASN A 40 -17.86 -9.68 7.50
N TRP A 41 -17.55 -8.64 8.26
CA TRP A 41 -16.26 -7.97 8.33
C TRP A 41 -15.77 -7.40 6.99
N LEU A 42 -15.06 -6.29 7.05
CA LEU A 42 -14.57 -5.56 5.88
C LEU A 42 -13.56 -6.38 5.06
N GLY A 43 -12.63 -7.06 5.72
CA GLY A 43 -11.64 -7.90 5.03
C GLY A 43 -12.28 -9.08 4.29
N ASN A 44 -13.30 -9.71 4.89
CA ASN A 44 -14.05 -10.79 4.24
C ASN A 44 -14.85 -10.28 3.02
N GLU A 45 -15.44 -9.08 3.11
CA GLU A 45 -16.13 -8.44 1.97
C GLU A 45 -15.18 -8.20 0.81
N ILE A 46 -13.97 -7.63 1.08
CA ILE A 46 -12.94 -7.46 0.05
C ILE A 46 -12.56 -8.81 -0.57
N ALA A 47 -12.25 -9.82 0.24
CA ALA A 47 -11.84 -11.13 -0.26
C ALA A 47 -12.95 -11.81 -1.09
N GLN A 48 -14.21 -11.73 -0.65
CA GLN A 48 -15.35 -12.29 -1.37
C GLN A 48 -15.56 -11.62 -2.72
N ARG A 49 -15.50 -10.28 -2.77
CA ARG A 49 -15.69 -9.53 -4.03
C ARG A 49 -14.52 -9.74 -5.00
N LEU A 50 -13.30 -9.75 -4.52
CA LEU A 50 -12.14 -10.09 -5.35
C LEU A 50 -12.28 -11.50 -5.93
N LYS A 51 -12.66 -12.49 -5.11
CA LYS A 51 -12.88 -13.87 -5.58
C LYS A 51 -13.97 -13.96 -6.64
N ALA A 52 -15.02 -13.15 -6.54
CA ALA A 52 -16.13 -13.14 -7.49
C ALA A 52 -15.79 -12.45 -8.82
N SER A 53 -14.87 -11.44 -8.81
CA SER A 53 -14.57 -10.60 -9.96
C SER A 53 -13.21 -10.86 -10.63
N ALA A 54 -12.31 -11.62 -9.99
CA ALA A 54 -10.93 -11.82 -10.43
C ALA A 54 -10.51 -13.29 -10.24
N SER A 55 -10.88 -14.14 -11.20
CA SER A 55 -10.60 -15.60 -11.17
C SER A 55 -9.12 -15.97 -11.22
N ASP A 56 -8.27 -15.02 -11.56
CA ASP A 56 -6.80 -15.11 -11.58
C ASP A 56 -6.15 -14.74 -10.24
N LEU A 57 -6.96 -14.48 -9.20
CA LEU A 57 -6.49 -14.27 -7.83
C LEU A 57 -6.92 -15.45 -6.94
N GLU A 58 -6.01 -15.92 -6.12
CA GLU A 58 -6.28 -16.86 -5.04
C GLU A 58 -6.29 -16.12 -3.71
N LEU A 59 -7.38 -16.25 -2.91
CA LEU A 59 -7.63 -15.41 -1.74
C LEU A 59 -7.65 -16.21 -0.45
N ARG A 60 -6.95 -15.70 0.58
CA ARG A 60 -7.16 -16.04 1.99
C ARG A 60 -7.56 -14.78 2.74
N SER A 61 -8.52 -14.88 3.66
CA SER A 61 -8.87 -13.80 4.59
C SER A 61 -8.52 -14.23 6.01
N VAL A 62 -7.80 -13.37 6.72
CA VAL A 62 -7.33 -13.62 8.09
C VAL A 62 -7.54 -12.38 8.96
N ALA A 63 -7.49 -12.57 10.27
CA ALA A 63 -7.75 -11.50 11.23
C ALA A 63 -6.66 -11.36 12.29
N LEU A 64 -6.67 -10.21 12.96
CA LEU A 64 -5.81 -9.95 14.11
C LEU A 64 -5.98 -11.00 15.23
N ASP A 65 -7.21 -11.48 15.44
CA ASP A 65 -7.51 -12.45 16.52
C ASP A 65 -7.26 -13.92 16.12
N ASP A 66 -6.84 -14.18 14.87
CA ASP A 66 -6.45 -15.52 14.44
C ASP A 66 -5.10 -15.92 15.06
N PRO A 67 -4.77 -17.22 15.13
CA PRO A 67 -3.46 -17.67 15.59
C PRO A 67 -2.31 -16.94 14.90
N GLU A 68 -1.29 -16.56 15.65
CA GLU A 68 -0.18 -15.71 15.21
C GLU A 68 -0.63 -14.39 14.56
N GLN A 69 -1.80 -13.89 14.93
CA GLN A 69 -2.44 -12.69 14.35
C GLN A 69 -2.73 -12.83 12.84
N GLY A 70 -3.00 -14.05 12.36
CA GLY A 70 -3.20 -14.39 10.96
C GLY A 70 -1.93 -14.32 10.10
N LEU A 71 -0.76 -14.06 10.71
CA LEU A 71 0.50 -13.76 10.05
C LEU A 71 1.54 -14.88 10.25
N SER A 72 1.07 -16.13 10.31
CA SER A 72 1.93 -17.30 10.41
C SER A 72 2.87 -17.42 9.21
N ASP A 73 3.95 -18.17 9.36
CA ASP A 73 4.86 -18.46 8.25
C ASP A 73 4.15 -19.18 7.11
N ASP A 74 3.14 -20.04 7.38
CA ASP A 74 2.33 -20.65 6.33
C ASP A 74 1.60 -19.60 5.49
N ASN A 75 0.92 -18.66 6.12
CA ASN A 75 0.21 -17.59 5.42
C ASN A 75 1.15 -16.67 4.66
N LEU A 76 2.24 -16.23 5.29
CA LEU A 76 3.18 -15.28 4.67
C LEU A 76 4.05 -15.92 3.58
N ASN A 77 4.40 -17.21 3.66
CA ASN A 77 5.08 -17.94 2.59
C ASN A 77 4.16 -18.23 1.41
N TRP A 78 2.86 -18.43 1.69
CA TRP A 78 1.88 -18.62 0.65
C TRP A 78 1.57 -17.33 -0.11
N ALA A 79 1.47 -16.18 0.57
CA ALA A 79 1.05 -14.92 -0.02
C ALA A 79 2.14 -14.30 -0.92
N GLU A 80 1.73 -13.68 -1.99
CA GLU A 80 2.54 -12.79 -2.84
C GLU A 80 2.20 -11.32 -2.58
N VAL A 81 0.95 -11.07 -2.14
CA VAL A 81 0.45 -9.74 -1.79
C VAL A 81 -0.33 -9.82 -0.48
N VAL A 82 -0.13 -8.88 0.42
CA VAL A 82 -1.00 -8.65 1.58
C VAL A 82 -1.80 -7.38 1.35
N ILE A 83 -3.12 -7.47 1.43
CA ILE A 83 -4.03 -6.34 1.56
C ILE A 83 -4.31 -6.16 3.05
N TRP A 84 -4.03 -4.98 3.56
CA TRP A 84 -4.11 -4.68 4.99
C TRP A 84 -5.15 -3.62 5.28
N TRP A 85 -6.12 -3.98 6.11
CA TRP A 85 -7.06 -3.03 6.68
C TRP A 85 -6.95 -3.02 8.21
N GLY A 86 -6.81 -1.83 8.82
CA GLY A 86 -6.80 -1.64 10.26
C GLY A 86 -7.00 -0.17 10.59
N HIS A 87 -7.60 0.13 11.77
CA HIS A 87 -7.88 1.49 12.22
C HIS A 87 -7.52 1.69 13.69
N VAL A 88 -8.07 0.91 14.60
CA VAL A 88 -7.97 1.16 16.05
C VAL A 88 -7.09 0.16 16.80
N ARG A 89 -6.83 -1.04 16.23
CA ARG A 89 -6.10 -2.12 16.87
C ARG A 89 -4.72 -2.40 16.25
N GLN A 90 -4.25 -1.56 15.33
CA GLN A 90 -2.98 -1.76 14.60
C GLN A 90 -1.77 -1.79 15.53
N GLY A 91 -1.86 -1.15 16.71
CA GLY A 91 -0.83 -1.18 17.76
C GLY A 91 -0.63 -2.56 18.41
N GLU A 92 -1.62 -3.45 18.33
CA GLU A 92 -1.57 -4.81 18.90
C GLU A 92 -0.69 -5.77 18.09
N VAL A 93 -0.38 -5.44 16.82
CA VAL A 93 0.48 -6.28 15.98
C VAL A 93 1.87 -6.36 16.58
N THR A 94 2.35 -7.58 16.81
CA THR A 94 3.63 -7.81 17.48
C THR A 94 4.83 -7.39 16.63
N GLU A 95 5.95 -6.98 17.27
CA GLU A 95 7.20 -6.66 16.59
C GLU A 95 7.70 -7.79 15.69
N ALA A 96 7.54 -9.04 16.13
CA ALA A 96 7.92 -10.20 15.35
C ALA A 96 7.15 -10.26 14.02
N ASN A 97 5.84 -10.03 14.03
CA ASN A 97 5.02 -10.00 12.83
C ASN A 97 5.30 -8.77 11.94
N VAL A 98 5.53 -7.62 12.54
CA VAL A 98 6.01 -6.43 11.80
C VAL A 98 7.28 -6.75 11.03
N LYS A 99 8.27 -7.35 11.72
CA LYS A 99 9.55 -7.71 11.12
C LYS A 99 9.38 -8.77 10.01
N ARG A 100 8.57 -9.82 10.23
CA ARG A 100 8.28 -10.85 9.22
C ARG A 100 7.77 -10.23 7.91
N ILE A 101 6.80 -9.30 7.99
CA ILE A 101 6.25 -8.63 6.80
C ILE A 101 7.30 -7.73 6.18
N THR A 102 7.94 -6.87 6.97
CA THR A 102 8.89 -5.87 6.46
C THR A 102 10.09 -6.53 5.78
N ASP A 103 10.65 -7.59 6.37
CA ASP A 103 11.78 -8.32 5.79
C ASP A 103 11.41 -8.94 4.42
N ARG A 104 10.21 -9.54 4.31
CA ARG A 104 9.73 -10.13 3.04
C ARG A 104 9.47 -9.06 1.97
N VAL A 105 8.95 -7.89 2.36
CA VAL A 105 8.79 -6.75 1.44
C VAL A 105 10.16 -6.28 0.96
N LEU A 106 11.12 -6.10 1.87
CA LEU A 106 12.49 -5.71 1.52
C LEU A 106 13.18 -6.71 0.58
N ALA A 107 12.94 -7.99 0.78
CA ALA A 107 13.46 -9.07 -0.06
C ALA A 107 12.77 -9.17 -1.44
N GLY A 108 11.60 -8.52 -1.62
CA GLY A 108 10.78 -8.65 -2.83
C GLY A 108 9.96 -9.94 -2.90
N GLU A 109 9.80 -10.60 -1.76
CA GLU A 109 9.02 -11.84 -1.63
C GLU A 109 7.54 -11.58 -1.42
N LEU A 110 7.20 -10.43 -0.83
CA LEU A 110 5.86 -9.99 -0.50
C LEU A 110 5.65 -8.53 -0.94
N ALA A 111 4.49 -8.23 -1.49
CA ALA A 111 4.03 -6.86 -1.69
C ALA A 111 2.98 -6.48 -0.64
N PHE A 112 2.85 -5.19 -0.33
CA PHE A 112 1.99 -4.71 0.73
C PHE A 112 1.05 -3.61 0.21
N ILE A 113 -0.26 -3.81 0.38
CA ILE A 113 -1.31 -2.83 0.09
C ILE A 113 -1.88 -2.34 1.41
N ALA A 114 -1.64 -1.08 1.76
CA ALA A 114 -2.19 -0.44 2.94
C ALA A 114 -3.45 0.34 2.60
N LEU A 115 -4.56 0.05 3.28
CA LEU A 115 -5.85 0.67 3.03
C LEU A 115 -6.20 1.67 4.12
N HIS A 116 -6.66 2.86 3.71
CA HIS A 116 -7.24 3.87 4.59
C HIS A 116 -6.37 4.18 5.81
N SER A 117 -6.84 3.92 7.02
CA SER A 117 -6.11 4.14 8.29
C SER A 117 -4.89 3.24 8.47
N ALA A 118 -4.64 2.30 7.55
CA ALA A 118 -3.42 1.50 7.56
C ALA A 118 -2.14 2.31 7.25
N HIS A 119 -2.24 3.64 7.09
CA HIS A 119 -1.09 4.53 7.18
C HIS A 119 -0.40 4.44 8.56
N TRP A 120 -1.12 4.01 9.60
CA TRP A 120 -0.60 3.70 10.93
C TRP A 120 -0.34 2.21 11.17
N ALA A 121 -0.57 1.35 10.18
CA ALA A 121 -0.16 -0.06 10.29
C ALA A 121 1.34 -0.13 10.57
N ARG A 122 1.71 -0.88 11.61
CA ARG A 122 3.11 -0.99 12.01
C ARG A 122 4.03 -1.46 10.89
N PRO A 123 3.67 -2.43 10.01
CA PRO A 123 4.46 -2.79 8.84
C PRO A 123 4.60 -1.64 7.83
N PHE A 124 3.54 -0.85 7.59
CA PHE A 124 3.61 0.33 6.72
C PHE A 124 4.57 1.36 7.28
N MET A 125 4.44 1.71 8.57
CA MET A 125 5.34 2.67 9.23
C MET A 125 6.79 2.19 9.17
N ALA A 126 7.05 0.91 9.38
CA ALA A 126 8.40 0.33 9.28
C ALA A 126 8.97 0.46 7.86
N ALA A 127 8.16 0.21 6.83
CA ALA A 127 8.54 0.39 5.43
C ALA A 127 8.84 1.87 5.11
N MET A 128 8.02 2.80 5.59
CA MET A 128 8.23 4.24 5.38
C MET A 128 9.47 4.76 6.14
N ASN A 129 9.72 4.25 7.35
CA ASN A 129 10.95 4.54 8.11
C ASN A 129 12.20 4.05 7.37
N TRP A 130 12.16 2.83 6.84
CA TRP A 130 13.24 2.30 6.02
C TRP A 130 13.48 3.17 4.78
N ARG A 131 12.41 3.56 4.07
CA ARG A 131 12.51 4.40 2.87
C ARG A 131 13.11 5.77 3.18
N ALA A 132 12.70 6.42 4.26
CA ALA A 132 13.25 7.71 4.68
C ALA A 132 14.76 7.65 4.94
N GLN A 133 15.22 6.58 5.59
CA GLN A 133 16.65 6.37 5.85
C GLN A 133 17.42 6.06 4.57
N GLU A 134 16.85 5.25 3.68
CA GLU A 134 17.45 4.93 2.38
C GLU A 134 17.56 6.16 1.48
N ASP A 135 16.52 6.97 1.40
CA ASP A 135 16.53 8.23 0.63
C ASP A 135 17.61 9.19 1.15
N ALA A 136 17.76 9.31 2.48
CA ALA A 136 18.82 10.11 3.09
C ALA A 136 20.21 9.56 2.74
N ARG A 137 20.39 8.25 2.79
CA ARG A 137 21.65 7.58 2.47
C ARG A 137 22.03 7.79 0.99
N ILE A 138 21.07 7.61 0.10
CA ILE A 138 21.27 7.86 -1.34
C ILE A 138 21.62 9.33 -1.58
N HIS A 139 20.89 10.25 -0.96
CA HIS A 139 21.14 11.69 -1.08
C HIS A 139 22.56 12.04 -0.71
N PHE A 140 23.05 11.64 0.46
CA PHE A 140 24.39 12.02 0.92
C PHE A 140 25.50 11.24 0.22
N THR A 141 25.29 10.03 -0.23
CA THR A 141 26.24 9.34 -1.11
C THR A 141 26.50 10.13 -2.39
N ARG A 142 25.47 10.79 -2.92
CA ARG A 142 25.58 11.60 -4.15
C ARG A 142 26.11 13.00 -3.92
N THR A 143 25.73 13.64 -2.81
CA THR A 143 26.09 15.06 -2.53
C THR A 143 27.39 15.21 -1.75
N LEU A 144 27.85 14.16 -1.05
CA LEU A 144 29.08 14.15 -0.25
C LEU A 144 29.99 12.96 -0.65
N PRO A 145 30.40 12.85 -1.91
CA PRO A 145 31.17 11.70 -2.39
C PRO A 145 32.50 11.58 -1.64
N GLY A 146 32.81 10.37 -1.16
CA GLY A 146 34.04 10.08 -0.43
C GLY A 146 34.10 10.63 1.00
N LYS A 147 33.00 11.19 1.53
CA LYS A 147 32.89 11.62 2.93
C LYS A 147 32.28 10.52 3.77
N LEU A 148 32.72 10.44 5.03
CA LEU A 148 32.06 9.60 6.03
C LEU A 148 30.80 10.32 6.52
N VAL A 149 29.63 9.69 6.41
CA VAL A 149 28.37 10.21 6.96
C VAL A 149 27.86 9.24 8.02
N THR A 150 27.68 9.73 9.23
CA THR A 150 27.02 9.00 10.32
C THR A 150 25.57 9.43 10.41
N TYR A 151 24.65 8.50 10.67
CA TYR A 151 23.22 8.77 10.68
C TYR A 151 22.63 8.53 12.07
N THR A 152 21.80 9.48 12.51
CA THR A 152 20.94 9.36 13.69
C THR A 152 19.50 9.54 13.26
N THR A 153 18.58 8.71 13.78
CA THR A 153 17.16 8.84 13.51
C THR A 153 16.44 9.49 14.67
N VAL A 154 15.45 10.34 14.36
CA VAL A 154 14.53 10.95 15.33
C VAL A 154 13.12 10.52 14.98
N ALA A 155 12.52 9.72 15.84
CA ALA A 155 11.13 9.29 15.69
C ALA A 155 10.16 10.44 16.06
N PRO A 156 8.91 10.42 15.55
CA PRO A 156 7.85 11.28 16.07
C PRO A 156 7.71 11.13 17.60
N PRO A 157 7.34 12.21 18.33
CA PRO A 157 7.26 12.19 19.80
C PRO A 157 6.30 11.13 20.36
N LYS A 158 5.26 10.85 19.62
CA LYS A 158 4.27 9.79 19.87
C LYS A 158 3.98 9.06 18.58
N PRO A 159 4.09 7.72 18.52
CA PRO A 159 3.63 6.96 17.37
C PRO A 159 2.10 7.03 17.25
N GLN A 160 1.61 6.88 16.02
CA GLN A 160 0.16 6.84 15.72
C GLN A 160 -0.60 8.06 16.27
N THR A 161 -0.05 9.25 16.09
CA THR A 161 -0.69 10.52 16.45
C THR A 161 -0.69 11.47 15.27
N VAL A 162 -1.68 12.35 15.24
CA VAL A 162 -1.82 13.42 14.24
C VAL A 162 -0.73 14.46 14.46
N PRO A 163 0.03 14.88 13.44
CA PRO A 163 0.96 15.99 13.55
C PRO A 163 0.20 17.31 13.74
N ALA A 164 0.73 18.23 14.53
CA ALA A 164 0.15 19.54 14.64
C ALA A 164 0.36 20.36 13.35
N HIS A 165 -0.56 21.31 13.09
CA HIS A 165 -0.37 22.27 11.99
C HIS A 165 0.94 23.04 12.14
N GLY A 166 1.65 23.22 11.03
CA GLY A 166 2.95 23.88 11.02
C GLY A 166 4.12 23.05 11.58
N SER A 167 3.89 21.80 11.96
CA SER A 167 4.98 20.89 12.30
C SER A 167 5.96 20.74 11.14
N LEU A 168 7.23 20.41 11.46
CA LEU A 168 8.22 20.03 10.46
C LEU A 168 7.64 18.93 9.58
N LEU A 169 7.58 19.18 8.27
CA LEU A 169 7.16 18.14 7.31
C LEU A 169 8.19 17.01 7.30
N THR A 170 7.75 15.82 7.63
CA THR A 170 8.60 14.64 7.70
C THR A 170 8.26 13.60 6.61
N PRO A 171 9.25 12.79 6.17
CA PRO A 171 10.64 12.80 6.65
C PRO A 171 11.40 14.06 6.27
N ALA A 172 12.32 14.47 7.14
CA ALA A 172 13.24 15.58 6.88
C ALA A 172 14.65 15.17 7.30
N THR A 173 15.65 15.63 6.57
CA THR A 173 17.04 15.27 6.86
C THR A 173 17.91 16.51 6.91
N PHE A 174 18.71 16.63 7.96
CA PHE A 174 19.65 17.70 8.17
C PHE A 174 21.05 17.10 8.36
N ALA A 175 22.06 17.72 7.77
CA ALA A 175 23.43 17.30 7.97
C ALA A 175 24.36 18.48 8.24
N TRP A 176 25.38 18.27 9.03
CA TRP A 176 26.43 19.23 9.32
C TRP A 176 27.82 18.59 9.31
N MET A 177 28.81 19.41 9.04
CA MET A 177 30.19 18.99 9.00
C MET A 177 30.75 18.80 10.43
N LYS A 178 31.31 17.63 10.71
CA LYS A 178 32.06 17.34 11.95
C LYS A 178 33.56 17.59 11.75
N SER A 179 34.08 17.28 10.55
CA SER A 179 35.44 17.51 10.13
C SER A 179 35.52 17.69 8.61
N LYS A 180 36.71 17.96 8.06
CA LYS A 180 36.89 18.06 6.60
C LYS A 180 36.50 16.80 5.83
N THR A 181 36.42 15.66 6.48
CA THR A 181 36.13 14.36 5.84
C THR A 181 34.90 13.66 6.41
N SER A 182 34.22 14.21 7.44
CA SER A 182 33.12 13.55 8.10
C SER A 182 31.92 14.51 8.34
N PHE A 183 30.73 13.95 8.24
CA PHE A 183 29.46 14.62 8.47
C PHE A 183 28.61 13.79 9.43
N GLU A 184 27.72 14.47 10.13
CA GLU A 184 26.64 13.85 10.89
C GLU A 184 25.30 14.27 10.26
N ALA A 185 24.42 13.30 10.05
CA ALA A 185 23.08 13.52 9.51
C ALA A 185 22.02 13.06 10.51
N ILE A 186 20.99 13.89 10.72
CA ILE A 186 19.78 13.52 11.46
C ILE A 186 18.67 13.29 10.46
N VAL A 187 18.02 12.13 10.54
CA VAL A 187 16.85 11.76 9.75
C VAL A 187 15.63 11.79 10.66
N HIS A 188 14.76 12.80 10.52
CA HIS A 188 13.46 12.81 11.16
C HIS A 188 12.55 11.83 10.43
N LEU A 189 12.13 10.78 11.12
CA LEU A 189 11.28 9.73 10.57
C LEU A 189 9.87 10.24 10.31
N PRO A 190 9.14 9.68 9.32
CA PRO A 190 7.81 10.12 8.96
C PRO A 190 6.79 9.88 10.08
N TRP A 191 5.82 10.79 10.24
CA TRP A 191 4.65 10.59 11.11
C TRP A 191 3.70 9.53 10.56
N CYS A 192 3.75 9.28 9.25
CA CYS A 192 2.77 8.48 8.52
C CYS A 192 1.34 8.96 8.76
N CYS A 193 1.15 10.27 8.89
CA CYS A 193 -0.13 10.90 9.13
C CYS A 193 -0.17 12.32 8.53
N PHE A 194 -1.31 12.97 8.62
CA PHE A 194 -1.63 14.31 8.11
C PHE A 194 -2.34 15.13 9.22
N PRO A 195 -2.30 16.48 9.19
CA PRO A 195 -2.89 17.28 10.25
C PRO A 195 -4.42 17.36 10.20
N ASP A 196 -5.02 17.20 9.03
CA ASP A 196 -6.45 17.40 8.82
C ASP A 196 -7.16 16.15 8.35
N TYR A 197 -8.26 15.82 9.04
CA TYR A 197 -9.21 14.78 8.64
C TYR A 197 -10.62 15.15 9.08
N ARG A 198 -11.64 14.60 8.41
CA ARG A 198 -13.04 14.85 8.75
C ARG A 198 -13.89 13.61 8.45
N PRO A 199 -14.41 12.92 9.48
CA PRO A 199 -15.21 11.70 9.33
C PRO A 199 -16.71 12.02 9.12
N ASP A 200 -17.04 12.95 8.23
CA ASP A 200 -18.40 13.43 8.00
C ASP A 200 -19.19 12.62 6.96
N GLY A 201 -18.57 11.61 6.36
CA GLY A 201 -19.21 10.74 5.36
C GLY A 201 -19.58 11.43 4.06
N LYS A 202 -19.02 12.61 3.77
CA LYS A 202 -19.28 13.33 2.53
C LYS A 202 -18.58 12.67 1.34
N PRO A 203 -19.12 12.85 0.11
CA PRO A 203 -18.51 12.29 -1.09
C PRO A 203 -17.17 12.93 -1.42
N SER A 204 -16.34 12.17 -2.12
CA SER A 204 -15.12 12.66 -2.76
C SER A 204 -15.07 12.31 -4.23
N THR A 205 -14.15 12.95 -4.95
CA THR A 205 -13.81 12.63 -6.33
C THR A 205 -12.39 12.09 -6.38
N LEU A 206 -12.24 10.82 -6.70
CA LEU A 206 -10.96 10.16 -6.95
C LEU A 206 -10.60 10.32 -8.43
N THR A 207 -9.49 10.98 -8.73
CA THR A 207 -9.03 11.27 -10.09
C THR A 207 -7.77 10.48 -10.41
N VAL A 208 -7.74 9.82 -11.56
CA VAL A 208 -6.57 9.10 -12.09
C VAL A 208 -5.49 10.10 -12.48
N LYS A 209 -4.27 9.93 -11.95
CA LYS A 209 -3.10 10.76 -12.25
C LYS A 209 -2.12 10.07 -13.21
N SER A 210 -2.08 8.75 -13.21
CA SER A 210 -1.18 7.93 -14.03
C SER A 210 -2.01 7.02 -14.95
N SER A 211 -2.55 7.57 -16.04
CA SER A 211 -3.53 6.89 -16.92
C SER A 211 -2.98 5.62 -17.60
N GLY A 212 -1.67 5.50 -17.78
CA GLY A 212 -1.03 4.30 -18.36
C GLY A 212 -0.65 3.23 -17.33
N HIS A 213 -0.87 3.47 -16.03
CA HIS A 213 -0.45 2.53 -15.01
C HIS A 213 -1.40 1.31 -14.92
N PRO A 214 -0.89 0.06 -14.77
CA PRO A 214 -1.74 -1.13 -14.71
C PRO A 214 -2.85 -1.09 -13.64
N ILE A 215 -2.63 -0.42 -12.52
CA ILE A 215 -3.63 -0.30 -11.44
C ILE A 215 -4.93 0.39 -11.93
N VAL A 216 -4.86 1.26 -12.92
CA VAL A 216 -6.03 2.01 -13.41
C VAL A 216 -6.69 1.35 -14.63
N ALA A 217 -6.24 0.18 -15.04
CA ALA A 217 -6.80 -0.51 -16.21
C ALA A 217 -8.31 -0.76 -16.06
N GLY A 218 -9.09 -0.36 -17.06
CA GLY A 218 -10.55 -0.51 -17.07
C GLY A 218 -11.34 0.47 -16.18
N LEU A 219 -10.67 1.45 -15.56
CA LEU A 219 -11.32 2.47 -14.72
C LEU A 219 -11.60 3.75 -15.50
N PRO A 220 -12.66 4.50 -15.16
CA PRO A 220 -12.88 5.86 -15.66
C PRO A 220 -11.82 6.82 -15.07
N GLU A 221 -11.62 7.95 -15.75
CA GLU A 221 -10.68 9.00 -15.28
C GLU A 221 -11.03 9.55 -13.89
N LYS A 222 -12.34 9.62 -13.59
CA LYS A 222 -12.86 10.10 -12.29
C LYS A 222 -13.84 9.10 -11.72
N ILE A 223 -13.73 8.86 -10.43
CA ILE A 223 -14.60 7.95 -9.68
C ILE A 223 -15.16 8.74 -8.50
N ILE A 224 -16.46 8.75 -8.36
CA ILE A 224 -17.13 9.30 -7.17
C ILE A 224 -17.12 8.24 -6.07
N VAL A 225 -16.61 8.59 -4.90
CA VAL A 225 -16.76 7.80 -3.68
C VAL A 225 -17.90 8.42 -2.87
N PRO A 226 -19.08 7.80 -2.82
CA PRO A 226 -20.29 8.45 -2.31
C PRO A 226 -20.23 8.82 -0.83
N GLN A 227 -19.55 8.02 -0.05
CA GLN A 227 -19.36 8.25 1.39
C GLN A 227 -17.94 7.87 1.78
N THR A 228 -17.23 8.78 2.44
CA THR A 228 -15.87 8.51 2.88
C THR A 228 -15.45 9.49 3.99
N GLU A 229 -14.34 9.19 4.67
CA GLU A 229 -13.67 10.16 5.53
C GLU A 229 -12.73 11.02 4.70
N MET A 230 -12.70 12.33 4.94
CA MET A 230 -11.78 13.25 4.30
C MET A 230 -10.41 13.23 4.97
N TYR A 231 -9.35 13.14 4.15
CA TYR A 231 -7.96 13.39 4.53
C TYR A 231 -7.42 14.58 3.72
N ASN A 232 -6.54 15.38 4.33
CA ASN A 232 -5.96 16.53 3.64
C ASN A 232 -4.43 16.54 3.76
N GLU A 233 -3.75 17.00 2.70
CA GLU A 233 -2.30 17.20 2.73
C GLU A 233 -1.88 18.29 3.74
N PRO A 234 -0.63 18.27 4.26
CA PRO A 234 0.44 17.38 3.82
C PRO A 234 0.40 16.01 4.51
N PHE A 235 0.58 14.95 3.75
CA PHE A 235 0.81 13.61 4.29
C PHE A 235 2.30 13.42 4.57
N HIS A 236 2.66 13.19 5.82
CA HIS A 236 4.03 13.06 6.32
C HIS A 236 4.59 11.66 6.04
N VAL A 237 4.89 11.39 4.79
CA VAL A 237 5.51 10.15 4.28
C VAL A 237 6.64 10.50 3.31
N PRO A 238 7.60 9.61 3.05
CA PRO A 238 8.58 9.80 1.98
C PRO A 238 7.89 10.10 0.65
N ALA A 239 8.53 10.88 -0.21
CA ALA A 239 8.00 11.10 -1.56
C ALA A 239 7.73 9.76 -2.24
N PRO A 240 6.50 9.51 -2.75
CA PRO A 240 6.21 8.29 -3.47
C PRO A 240 6.97 8.26 -4.81
N ASP A 241 7.28 7.04 -5.27
CA ASP A 241 7.85 6.88 -6.62
C ASP A 241 6.79 7.17 -7.68
N GLU A 242 5.51 6.86 -7.39
CA GLU A 242 4.38 7.14 -8.28
C GLU A 242 3.13 7.57 -7.48
N VAL A 243 2.39 8.54 -8.03
CA VAL A 243 1.05 8.92 -7.58
C VAL A 243 0.04 8.45 -8.61
N ILE A 244 -0.78 7.46 -8.24
CA ILE A 244 -1.76 6.83 -9.12
C ILE A 244 -3.08 7.58 -9.09
N PHE A 245 -3.51 8.01 -7.89
CA PHE A 245 -4.76 8.73 -7.68
C PHE A 245 -4.56 9.96 -6.81
N GLU A 246 -5.32 11.01 -7.13
CA GLU A 246 -5.54 12.17 -6.27
C GLU A 246 -7.03 12.27 -5.95
N GLU A 247 -7.37 12.65 -4.74
CA GLU A 247 -8.72 12.77 -4.27
C GLU A 247 -9.00 14.18 -3.79
N THR A 248 -10.23 14.66 -4.04
CA THR A 248 -10.66 16.02 -3.68
C THR A 248 -12.06 15.99 -3.06
N TRP A 249 -12.32 16.96 -2.17
CA TRP A 249 -13.60 17.18 -1.51
C TRP A 249 -14.14 18.57 -1.81
N GLU A 250 -15.40 18.82 -1.43
CA GLU A 250 -16.15 20.03 -1.81
C GLU A 250 -15.55 21.33 -1.27
N LEU A 251 -14.85 21.32 -0.12
CA LEU A 251 -14.25 22.49 0.49
C LEU A 251 -12.83 22.78 -0.02
N GLY A 252 -12.34 22.01 -0.99
CA GLY A 252 -11.04 22.21 -1.62
C GLY A 252 -9.90 21.37 -1.02
N GLU A 253 -10.21 20.50 -0.08
CA GLU A 253 -9.24 19.53 0.46
C GLU A 253 -8.79 18.58 -0.64
N ARG A 254 -7.55 18.16 -0.56
CA ARG A 254 -6.94 17.25 -1.54
C ARG A 254 -5.93 16.32 -0.88
N PHE A 255 -5.86 15.11 -1.42
CA PHE A 255 -4.98 14.08 -0.90
C PHE A 255 -4.46 13.18 -2.02
N ARG A 256 -3.19 12.77 -1.93
CA ARG A 256 -2.64 11.74 -2.80
C ARG A 256 -3.17 10.38 -2.32
N SER A 257 -4.26 9.92 -2.93
CA SER A 257 -5.06 8.78 -2.46
C SER A 257 -4.64 7.42 -3.00
N GLY A 258 -3.68 7.38 -3.93
CA GLY A 258 -3.05 6.15 -4.42
C GLY A 258 -1.58 6.39 -4.66
N MET A 259 -0.72 5.80 -3.84
CA MET A 259 0.72 6.03 -3.87
C MET A 259 1.50 4.73 -3.86
N VAL A 260 2.58 4.68 -4.62
CA VAL A 260 3.49 3.54 -4.69
C VAL A 260 4.88 3.93 -4.24
N TRP A 261 5.49 3.06 -3.44
CA TRP A 261 6.92 3.12 -3.08
C TRP A 261 7.61 1.80 -3.39
N ARG A 262 8.84 1.89 -3.87
CA ARG A 262 9.79 0.78 -3.89
C ARG A 262 10.45 0.70 -2.52
N ILE A 263 10.37 -0.46 -1.90
CA ILE A 263 10.91 -0.74 -0.57
C ILE A 263 11.86 -1.92 -0.68
N GLY A 264 13.17 -1.66 -0.72
CA GLY A 264 14.14 -2.67 -1.06
C GLY A 264 13.90 -3.22 -2.48
N LYS A 265 13.65 -4.52 -2.59
CA LYS A 265 13.27 -5.18 -3.85
C LYS A 265 11.76 -5.26 -4.07
N GLY A 266 10.96 -4.98 -3.04
CA GLY A 266 9.50 -5.06 -3.08
C GLY A 266 8.82 -3.72 -3.31
N ARG A 267 7.50 -3.72 -3.19
CA ARG A 267 6.66 -2.56 -3.41
C ARG A 267 5.59 -2.45 -2.34
N VAL A 268 5.25 -1.20 -1.99
CA VAL A 268 4.13 -0.85 -1.12
C VAL A 268 3.19 0.05 -1.90
N PHE A 269 1.91 -0.26 -1.87
CA PHE A 269 0.84 0.60 -2.40
C PHE A 269 -0.05 1.05 -1.25
N TYR A 270 -0.22 2.36 -1.09
CA TYR A 270 -1.19 2.93 -0.17
C TYR A 270 -2.40 3.40 -0.96
N PHE A 271 -3.60 3.01 -0.51
CA PHE A 271 -4.86 3.41 -1.09
C PHE A 271 -5.78 3.99 -0.01
N ARG A 272 -6.03 5.30 -0.07
CA ARG A 272 -6.74 6.05 0.96
C ARG A 272 -8.23 5.68 1.10
N PRO A 273 -9.06 5.49 0.03
CA PRO A 273 -10.46 5.20 0.20
C PRO A 273 -10.71 3.98 1.09
N GLY A 274 -11.71 4.10 1.98
CA GLY A 274 -12.10 3.02 2.88
C GLY A 274 -12.22 3.48 4.33
N HIS A 275 -13.38 3.27 4.94
CA HIS A 275 -13.62 3.47 6.37
C HIS A 275 -14.58 2.37 6.81
N GLU A 276 -14.46 1.90 8.06
CA GLU A 276 -15.29 0.79 8.54
C GLU A 276 -16.79 1.07 8.50
N GLN A 277 -17.18 2.35 8.61
CA GLN A 277 -18.58 2.75 8.66
C GLN A 277 -19.19 3.08 7.30
N TYR A 278 -18.39 3.12 6.24
CA TYR A 278 -18.87 3.45 4.90
C TYR A 278 -18.65 2.28 3.95
N PRO A 279 -19.63 1.94 3.08
CA PRO A 279 -19.58 0.75 2.23
C PRO A 279 -18.66 0.93 1.01
N VAL A 280 -17.49 1.53 1.19
CA VAL A 280 -16.55 1.88 0.11
C VAL A 280 -16.14 0.65 -0.71
N PHE A 281 -15.85 -0.48 -0.06
CA PHE A 281 -15.46 -1.70 -0.76
C PHE A 281 -16.64 -2.52 -1.30
N LYS A 282 -17.90 -2.01 -1.19
CA LYS A 282 -19.04 -2.51 -1.96
C LYS A 282 -19.10 -1.90 -3.36
N GLN A 283 -18.34 -0.82 -3.63
CA GLN A 283 -18.25 -0.17 -4.93
C GLN A 283 -17.34 -0.95 -5.88
N PRO A 284 -17.79 -1.31 -7.10
CA PRO A 284 -17.04 -2.15 -8.04
C PRO A 284 -15.67 -1.58 -8.43
N GLU A 285 -15.56 -0.27 -8.61
CA GLU A 285 -14.31 0.39 -9.00
C GLU A 285 -13.22 0.19 -7.93
N MET A 286 -13.59 0.21 -6.64
CA MET A 286 -12.63 -0.02 -5.55
C MET A 286 -12.08 -1.44 -5.60
N ILE A 287 -12.93 -2.42 -5.88
CA ILE A 287 -12.52 -3.81 -6.04
C ILE A 287 -11.65 -4.00 -7.29
N THR A 288 -11.98 -3.31 -8.39
CA THR A 288 -11.15 -3.30 -9.61
C THR A 288 -9.77 -2.74 -9.33
N ILE A 289 -9.65 -1.64 -8.56
CA ILE A 289 -8.36 -1.08 -8.15
C ILE A 289 -7.56 -2.12 -7.35
N LEU A 290 -8.18 -2.77 -6.37
CA LEU A 290 -7.49 -3.78 -5.54
C LEU A 290 -7.07 -5.01 -6.34
N ALA A 291 -7.90 -5.49 -7.27
CA ALA A 291 -7.57 -6.58 -8.16
C ALA A 291 -6.36 -6.24 -9.06
N ASN A 292 -6.40 -5.08 -9.69
CA ASN A 292 -5.32 -4.60 -10.57
C ASN A 292 -4.02 -4.36 -9.78
N ALA A 293 -4.13 -3.76 -8.60
CA ALA A 293 -2.98 -3.56 -7.70
C ALA A 293 -2.36 -4.89 -7.29
N SER A 294 -3.19 -5.88 -6.94
CA SER A 294 -2.73 -7.22 -6.57
C SER A 294 -2.00 -7.91 -7.72
N ARG A 295 -2.54 -7.86 -8.94
CA ARG A 295 -1.87 -8.40 -10.15
C ARG A 295 -0.53 -7.73 -10.41
N TRP A 296 -0.52 -6.41 -10.42
CA TRP A 296 0.69 -5.65 -10.74
C TRP A 296 1.79 -5.80 -9.69
N LEU A 297 1.41 -5.83 -8.41
CA LEU A 297 2.35 -6.00 -7.30
C LEU A 297 2.85 -7.44 -7.18
N GLY A 298 2.01 -8.43 -7.45
CA GLY A 298 2.36 -9.85 -7.41
C GLY A 298 3.15 -10.33 -8.63
N ALA A 299 3.19 -9.55 -9.72
CA ALA A 299 4.01 -9.86 -10.88
C ALA A 299 5.50 -9.73 -10.54
N LYS A 300 6.24 -10.85 -10.60
CA LYS A 300 7.68 -10.94 -10.33
C LYS A 300 8.50 -10.74 -11.60
#